data_24a75f941343a4f0c43f3cf835a5b5d6
#
_entry.id   24a75f941343a4f0c43f3cf835a5b5d6
#
_cell.length_a   1.000
_cell.length_b   1.000
_cell.length_c   1.000
_cell.angle_alpha   90.00
_cell.angle_beta   90.00
_cell.angle_gamma   90.00
#
_symmetry.space_group_name_H-M   'P 1'
#
loop_
_entity.id
_entity.type
_entity.pdbx_description
1 polymer ?
#
loop_
_entity_poly.entity_id
_entity_poly.type
_entity_poly.pdbx_seq_one_letter_code
_entity_poly.pdbx_strand_id
1 'polypeptide(L)'
;MSLPDFGTPDIIVVGAGNAAASAALAAREQGANVIMLEAAPIDDCGGNSRYTGGLMRVVFNNVDELAEIIPELTEEEKKTHDYGSYTADAYFDDMARITQEQTDPDLCEILIKRSFDTTVWLRKKGVKFQASYGRQSYKVDNGARYKFWGGLAAETWGGGEGLVQNEHKACEREGIKIFYETPAVSLITDSDNNVLGVKARHKGKNVEIRAKSVVLACGGFESSAAMRAQYLGPGWDLAHVRGTRYNTGLGIKMALDIGAMPYGHWSGCHAVGWDRNSPPFGDLAVGDQFQKHSYPWGIMINADGKRFVDEGADFRNYTYAKYGRVI
;
A
#
# COMPACT_ATOMS: atom_id res chain seq x y z
N MET A 1 -30.62 15.53 -2.04
CA MET A 1 -30.49 14.19 -2.66
C MET A 1 -30.94 13.14 -1.67
N SER A 2 -31.66 12.11 -2.10
CA SER A 2 -31.99 10.94 -1.29
C SER A 2 -30.71 10.15 -0.97
N LEU A 3 -30.70 9.39 0.12
CA LEU A 3 -29.63 8.43 0.39
C LEU A 3 -29.67 7.31 -0.66
N PRO A 4 -28.52 6.75 -1.06
CA PRO A 4 -28.50 5.58 -1.90
C PRO A 4 -29.01 4.37 -1.13
N ASP A 5 -29.45 3.36 -1.86
CA ASP A 5 -29.75 2.07 -1.28
C ASP A 5 -28.44 1.28 -1.14
N PHE A 6 -28.02 1.05 0.11
CA PHE A 6 -26.85 0.24 0.46
C PHE A 6 -27.15 -1.26 0.40
N GLY A 7 -28.44 -1.64 0.28
CA GLY A 7 -28.89 -3.03 0.28
C GLY A 7 -28.69 -3.71 1.65
N THR A 8 -28.60 -5.03 1.61
CA THR A 8 -28.31 -5.89 2.77
C THR A 8 -27.00 -6.66 2.51
N PRO A 9 -25.83 -6.02 2.69
CA PRO A 9 -24.55 -6.69 2.45
C PRO A 9 -24.27 -7.75 3.51
N ASP A 10 -23.63 -8.84 3.08
CA ASP A 10 -23.01 -9.78 4.03
C ASP A 10 -21.76 -9.17 4.65
N ILE A 11 -20.98 -8.46 3.82
CA ILE A 11 -19.71 -7.86 4.22
C ILE A 11 -19.66 -6.39 3.76
N ILE A 12 -19.29 -5.52 4.69
CA ILE A 12 -18.87 -4.15 4.41
C ILE A 12 -17.35 -4.09 4.44
N VAL A 13 -16.74 -3.63 3.35
CA VAL A 13 -15.31 -3.30 3.30
C VAL A 13 -15.15 -1.79 3.40
N VAL A 14 -14.44 -1.32 4.42
CA VAL A 14 -14.19 0.12 4.64
C VAL A 14 -12.84 0.49 4.03
N GLY A 15 -12.90 1.29 2.96
CA GLY A 15 -11.79 1.69 2.11
C GLY A 15 -11.98 1.23 0.66
N ALA A 16 -11.17 1.76 -0.26
CA ALA A 16 -11.12 1.38 -1.67
C ALA A 16 -9.69 1.33 -2.25
N GLY A 17 -8.70 1.14 -1.40
CA GLY A 17 -7.33 0.85 -1.80
C GLY A 17 -7.11 -0.64 -2.10
N ASN A 18 -5.87 -1.03 -2.39
CA ASN A 18 -5.49 -2.41 -2.76
C ASN A 18 -5.98 -3.45 -1.72
N ALA A 19 -5.81 -3.20 -0.43
CA ALA A 19 -6.28 -4.12 0.62
C ALA A 19 -7.82 -4.29 0.59
N ALA A 20 -8.54 -3.18 0.37
CA ALA A 20 -10.00 -3.20 0.30
C ALA A 20 -10.52 -3.95 -0.92
N ALA A 21 -9.98 -3.66 -2.11
CA ALA A 21 -10.37 -4.30 -3.35
C ALA A 21 -10.06 -5.81 -3.31
N SER A 22 -8.87 -6.18 -2.81
CA SER A 22 -8.48 -7.59 -2.64
C SER A 22 -9.42 -8.33 -1.67
N ALA A 23 -9.74 -7.73 -0.51
CA ALA A 23 -10.67 -8.32 0.45
C ALA A 23 -12.08 -8.48 -0.14
N ALA A 24 -12.57 -7.46 -0.85
CA ALA A 24 -13.89 -7.47 -1.47
C ALA A 24 -13.99 -8.55 -2.57
N LEU A 25 -12.99 -8.65 -3.43
CA LEU A 25 -12.93 -9.66 -4.48
C LEU A 25 -12.84 -11.08 -3.90
N ALA A 26 -11.99 -11.29 -2.90
CA ALA A 26 -11.87 -12.59 -2.24
C ALA A 26 -13.16 -13.02 -1.54
N ALA A 27 -13.84 -12.11 -0.86
CA ALA A 27 -15.14 -12.37 -0.24
C ALA A 27 -16.22 -12.70 -1.29
N ARG A 28 -16.21 -11.97 -2.41
CA ARG A 28 -17.14 -12.21 -3.52
C ARG A 28 -16.93 -13.57 -4.16
N GLU A 29 -15.71 -14.06 -4.30
CA GLU A 29 -15.39 -15.43 -4.75
C GLU A 29 -16.02 -16.51 -3.87
N GLN A 30 -16.23 -16.22 -2.59
CA GLN A 30 -16.92 -17.11 -1.65
C GLN A 30 -18.46 -16.92 -1.65
N GLY A 31 -18.99 -16.12 -2.59
CA GLY A 31 -20.43 -15.90 -2.75
C GLY A 31 -21.04 -14.83 -1.86
N ALA A 32 -20.24 -14.10 -1.08
CA ALA A 32 -20.75 -13.03 -0.22
C ALA A 32 -21.30 -11.84 -1.04
N ASN A 33 -22.36 -11.18 -0.54
CA ASN A 33 -22.79 -9.89 -1.01
C ASN A 33 -21.93 -8.80 -0.35
N VAL A 34 -21.13 -8.07 -1.15
CA VAL A 34 -20.12 -7.14 -0.64
C VAL A 34 -20.39 -5.74 -1.15
N ILE A 35 -20.24 -4.77 -0.26
CA ILE A 35 -20.13 -3.34 -0.63
C ILE A 35 -18.84 -2.74 -0.08
N MET A 36 -18.35 -1.69 -0.72
CA MET A 36 -17.18 -0.93 -0.28
C MET A 36 -17.60 0.51 0.04
N LEU A 37 -17.02 1.06 1.12
CA LEU A 37 -17.23 2.45 1.55
C LEU A 37 -15.91 3.22 1.44
N GLU A 38 -15.86 4.22 0.57
CA GLU A 38 -14.67 5.04 0.34
C GLU A 38 -14.89 6.47 0.87
N ALA A 39 -13.92 6.95 1.63
CA ALA A 39 -13.97 8.30 2.20
C ALA A 39 -13.78 9.39 1.15
N ALA A 40 -12.94 9.14 0.16
CA ALA A 40 -12.61 10.07 -0.90
C ALA A 40 -13.72 10.17 -1.95
N PRO A 41 -13.79 11.29 -2.71
CA PRO A 41 -14.50 11.33 -3.97
C PRO A 41 -13.81 10.41 -5.00
N ILE A 42 -14.52 10.08 -6.08
CA ILE A 42 -14.05 9.14 -7.10
C ILE A 42 -12.69 9.56 -7.71
N ASP A 43 -12.46 10.85 -7.87
CA ASP A 43 -11.24 11.38 -8.48
C ASP A 43 -10.00 11.28 -7.56
N ASP A 44 -10.21 11.12 -6.24
CA ASP A 44 -9.15 11.02 -5.23
C ASP A 44 -9.10 9.65 -4.54
N CYS A 45 -9.92 8.68 -4.98
CA CYS A 45 -10.07 7.38 -4.33
C CYS A 45 -8.86 6.46 -4.51
N GLY A 46 -8.81 5.38 -3.73
CA GLY A 46 -7.79 4.34 -3.82
C GLY A 46 -6.68 4.43 -2.77
N GLY A 47 -6.77 5.38 -1.84
CA GLY A 47 -5.83 5.51 -0.73
C GLY A 47 -4.38 5.69 -1.19
N ASN A 48 -3.41 5.29 -0.37
CA ASN A 48 -1.99 5.32 -0.73
C ASN A 48 -1.62 4.36 -1.87
N SER A 49 -2.47 3.36 -2.16
CA SER A 49 -2.24 2.46 -3.30
C SER A 49 -2.20 3.21 -4.62
N ARG A 50 -2.97 4.29 -4.77
CA ARG A 50 -2.98 5.13 -5.97
C ARG A 50 -1.66 5.87 -6.19
N TYR A 51 -0.94 6.21 -5.11
CA TYR A 51 0.31 6.99 -5.16
C TYR A 51 1.56 6.12 -5.19
N THR A 52 1.44 4.80 -5.19
CA THR A 52 2.59 3.89 -5.27
C THR A 52 3.18 3.87 -6.67
N GLY A 53 4.46 3.51 -6.77
CA GLY A 53 5.07 3.17 -8.06
C GLY A 53 4.55 1.87 -8.67
N GLY A 54 3.72 1.12 -7.96
CA GLY A 54 3.11 -0.12 -8.44
C GLY A 54 4.01 -1.35 -8.35
N LEU A 55 5.19 -1.24 -7.72
CA LEU A 55 6.09 -2.38 -7.56
C LEU A 55 5.51 -3.36 -6.54
N MET A 56 5.51 -4.64 -6.90
CA MET A 56 5.11 -5.75 -6.02
C MET A 56 6.33 -6.56 -5.65
N ARG A 57 6.59 -6.70 -4.35
CA ARG A 57 7.63 -7.58 -3.86
C ARG A 57 7.10 -8.99 -3.81
N VAL A 58 7.72 -9.88 -4.56
CA VAL A 58 7.21 -11.23 -4.78
C VAL A 58 8.37 -12.22 -4.81
N VAL A 59 8.16 -13.39 -4.20
CA VAL A 59 9.08 -14.53 -4.31
C VAL A 59 8.96 -15.13 -5.71
N PHE A 60 10.09 -15.35 -6.36
CA PHE A 60 10.20 -16.10 -7.61
C PHE A 60 11.59 -16.75 -7.73
N ASN A 61 11.67 -17.94 -8.31
CA ASN A 61 12.90 -18.71 -8.42
C ASN A 61 13.56 -18.59 -9.79
N ASN A 62 12.78 -18.26 -10.81
CA ASN A 62 13.26 -18.18 -12.20
C ASN A 62 12.33 -17.29 -13.04
N VAL A 63 12.74 -17.06 -14.29
CA VAL A 63 11.99 -16.21 -15.22
C VAL A 63 10.65 -16.81 -15.66
N ASP A 64 10.50 -18.12 -15.62
CA ASP A 64 9.24 -18.77 -16.03
C ASP A 64 8.16 -18.53 -14.98
N GLU A 65 8.49 -18.57 -13.68
CA GLU A 65 7.59 -18.13 -12.61
C GLU A 65 7.24 -16.63 -12.76
N LEU A 66 8.24 -15.78 -13.05
CA LEU A 66 7.96 -14.35 -13.28
C LEU A 66 7.04 -14.15 -14.48
N ALA A 67 7.14 -14.98 -15.52
CA ALA A 67 6.24 -14.93 -16.68
C ALA A 67 4.79 -15.34 -16.36
N GLU A 68 4.54 -16.03 -15.25
CA GLU A 68 3.17 -16.24 -14.79
C GLU A 68 2.53 -14.95 -14.29
N ILE A 69 3.34 -14.03 -13.77
CA ILE A 69 2.89 -12.69 -13.35
C ILE A 69 2.84 -11.76 -14.56
N ILE A 70 3.84 -11.86 -15.45
CA ILE A 70 4.02 -10.98 -16.62
C ILE A 70 4.00 -11.83 -17.89
N PRO A 71 2.82 -12.27 -18.34
CA PRO A 71 2.71 -13.15 -19.52
C PRO A 71 3.13 -12.48 -20.83
N GLU A 72 3.30 -11.16 -20.84
CA GLU A 72 3.78 -10.39 -21.98
C GLU A 72 5.30 -10.47 -22.18
N LEU A 73 6.06 -11.08 -21.27
CA LEU A 73 7.49 -11.32 -21.47
C LEU A 73 7.72 -12.19 -22.70
N THR A 74 8.45 -11.64 -23.64
CA THR A 74 8.80 -12.36 -24.88
C THR A 74 9.86 -13.44 -24.64
N GLU A 75 9.91 -14.45 -25.48
CA GLU A 75 10.96 -15.48 -25.41
C GLU A 75 12.37 -14.91 -25.62
N GLU A 76 12.50 -13.79 -26.33
CA GLU A 76 13.76 -13.08 -26.49
C GLU A 76 14.17 -12.39 -25.18
N GLU A 77 13.26 -11.70 -24.52
CA GLU A 77 13.52 -11.05 -23.21
C GLU A 77 13.88 -12.08 -22.15
N LYS A 78 13.17 -13.22 -22.07
CA LYS A 78 13.49 -14.32 -21.15
C LYS A 78 14.89 -14.87 -21.34
N LYS A 79 15.40 -14.93 -22.59
CA LYS A 79 16.73 -15.47 -22.92
C LYS A 79 17.84 -14.45 -22.77
N THR A 80 17.56 -13.18 -23.05
CA THR A 80 18.60 -12.14 -23.11
C THR A 80 18.76 -11.37 -21.81
N HIS A 81 17.71 -11.22 -21.02
CA HIS A 81 17.75 -10.47 -19.76
C HIS A 81 18.02 -11.39 -18.56
N ASP A 82 18.71 -10.86 -17.57
CA ASP A 82 18.93 -11.53 -16.29
C ASP A 82 17.92 -11.01 -15.26
N TYR A 83 16.84 -11.76 -15.06
CA TYR A 83 15.82 -11.43 -14.05
C TYR A 83 16.23 -11.89 -12.65
N GLY A 84 17.27 -12.72 -12.52
CA GLY A 84 17.69 -13.29 -11.25
C GLY A 84 16.63 -14.19 -10.61
N SER A 85 16.66 -14.22 -9.30
CA SER A 85 15.65 -14.85 -8.45
C SER A 85 15.53 -14.07 -7.16
N TYR A 86 14.41 -14.23 -6.48
CA TYR A 86 14.21 -13.68 -5.15
C TYR A 86 13.50 -14.73 -4.30
N THR A 87 14.30 -15.51 -3.57
CA THR A 87 13.82 -16.64 -2.80
C THR A 87 13.09 -16.21 -1.53
N ALA A 88 12.33 -17.12 -0.92
CA ALA A 88 11.70 -16.87 0.37
C ALA A 88 12.75 -16.51 1.44
N ASP A 89 13.88 -17.19 1.49
CA ASP A 89 14.96 -16.91 2.43
C ASP A 89 15.51 -15.48 2.25
N ALA A 90 15.77 -15.06 1.01
CA ALA A 90 16.21 -13.70 0.72
C ALA A 90 15.18 -12.65 1.15
N TYR A 91 13.88 -12.98 1.05
CA TYR A 91 12.82 -12.07 1.51
C TYR A 91 12.75 -12.03 3.04
N PHE A 92 12.92 -13.15 3.73
CA PHE A 92 13.02 -13.18 5.19
C PHE A 92 14.21 -12.35 5.69
N ASP A 93 15.39 -12.52 5.09
CA ASP A 93 16.59 -11.75 5.42
C ASP A 93 16.36 -10.25 5.23
N ASP A 94 15.75 -9.84 4.11
CA ASP A 94 15.40 -8.44 3.86
C ASP A 94 14.41 -7.91 4.91
N MET A 95 13.39 -8.68 5.27
CA MET A 95 12.41 -8.27 6.27
C MET A 95 13.04 -8.13 7.67
N ALA A 96 13.83 -9.10 8.09
CA ALA A 96 14.54 -9.05 9.37
C ALA A 96 15.47 -7.83 9.45
N ARG A 97 16.27 -7.62 8.41
CA ARG A 97 17.22 -6.52 8.32
C ARG A 97 16.55 -5.15 8.30
N ILE A 98 15.51 -4.95 7.47
CA ILE A 98 14.82 -3.66 7.31
C ILE A 98 14.05 -3.28 8.58
N THR A 99 13.40 -4.26 9.20
CA THR A 99 12.59 -4.03 10.41
C THR A 99 13.41 -4.11 11.69
N GLN A 100 14.72 -4.44 11.60
CA GLN A 100 15.57 -4.70 12.76
C GLN A 100 14.95 -5.79 13.66
N GLU A 101 14.45 -6.85 13.04
CA GLU A 101 13.79 -7.99 13.70
C GLU A 101 12.52 -7.62 14.50
N GLN A 102 11.90 -6.48 14.17
CA GLN A 102 10.67 -6.01 14.84
C GLN A 102 9.39 -6.51 14.17
N THR A 103 9.49 -7.19 13.01
CA THR A 103 8.31 -7.74 12.35
C THR A 103 7.77 -8.95 13.10
N ASP A 104 6.45 -9.13 13.06
CA ASP A 104 5.82 -10.35 13.53
C ASP A 104 6.22 -11.52 12.61
N PRO A 105 6.86 -12.59 13.13
CA PRO A 105 7.40 -13.66 12.30
C PRO A 105 6.29 -14.47 11.60
N ASP A 106 5.15 -14.69 12.23
CA ASP A 106 4.05 -15.48 11.67
C ASP A 106 3.37 -14.73 10.52
N LEU A 107 3.11 -13.42 10.71
CA LEU A 107 2.57 -12.57 9.66
C LEU A 107 3.56 -12.39 8.51
N CYS A 108 4.86 -12.29 8.82
CA CYS A 108 5.91 -12.22 7.83
C CYS A 108 5.98 -13.49 6.98
N GLU A 109 5.87 -14.65 7.60
CA GLU A 109 5.84 -15.95 6.91
C GLU A 109 4.67 -16.05 5.94
N ILE A 110 3.47 -15.65 6.38
CA ILE A 110 2.26 -15.64 5.52
C ILE A 110 2.47 -14.72 4.32
N LEU A 111 2.96 -13.49 4.55
CA LEU A 111 3.24 -12.52 3.50
C LEU A 111 4.20 -13.11 2.45
N ILE A 112 5.32 -13.66 2.89
CA ILE A 112 6.38 -14.16 2.01
C ILE A 112 5.90 -15.36 1.21
N LYS A 113 5.37 -16.39 1.89
CA LYS A 113 4.94 -17.64 1.24
C LYS A 113 3.75 -17.45 0.30
N ARG A 114 2.90 -16.44 0.55
CA ARG A 114 1.72 -16.17 -0.28
C ARG A 114 1.95 -15.11 -1.35
N SER A 115 3.11 -14.44 -1.37
CA SER A 115 3.37 -13.30 -2.24
C SER A 115 3.21 -13.63 -3.73
N PHE A 116 3.74 -14.76 -4.17
CA PHE A 116 3.65 -15.22 -5.57
C PHE A 116 2.20 -15.53 -5.96
N ASP A 117 1.56 -16.45 -5.25
CA ASP A 117 0.19 -16.88 -5.55
C ASP A 117 -0.80 -15.71 -5.53
N THR A 118 -0.63 -14.79 -4.57
CA THR A 118 -1.48 -13.59 -4.46
C THR A 118 -1.28 -12.67 -5.65
N THR A 119 -0.05 -12.49 -6.13
CA THR A 119 0.23 -11.63 -7.29
C THR A 119 -0.31 -12.25 -8.59
N VAL A 120 -0.17 -13.57 -8.75
CA VAL A 120 -0.80 -14.31 -9.87
C VAL A 120 -2.32 -14.21 -9.79
N TRP A 121 -2.91 -14.27 -8.59
CA TRP A 121 -4.36 -14.09 -8.39
C TRP A 121 -4.80 -12.68 -8.80
N LEU A 122 -4.08 -11.62 -8.37
CA LEU A 122 -4.36 -10.24 -8.80
C LEU A 122 -4.32 -10.10 -10.33
N ARG A 123 -3.33 -10.71 -10.99
CA ARG A 123 -3.27 -10.74 -12.44
C ARG A 123 -4.52 -11.40 -13.05
N LYS A 124 -4.96 -12.55 -12.51
CA LYS A 124 -6.18 -13.24 -12.95
C LYS A 124 -7.44 -12.38 -12.74
N LYS A 125 -7.43 -11.48 -11.75
CA LYS A 125 -8.49 -10.48 -11.54
C LYS A 125 -8.41 -9.30 -12.53
N GLY A 126 -7.36 -9.21 -13.34
CA GLY A 126 -7.22 -8.23 -14.40
C GLY A 126 -6.25 -7.09 -14.10
N VAL A 127 -5.51 -7.16 -12.99
CA VAL A 127 -4.36 -6.28 -12.78
C VAL A 127 -3.27 -6.65 -13.77
N LYS A 128 -2.79 -5.66 -14.52
CA LYS A 128 -1.73 -5.85 -15.52
C LYS A 128 -0.38 -5.54 -14.90
N PHE A 129 0.58 -6.42 -15.18
CA PHE A 129 1.96 -6.27 -14.72
C PHE A 129 2.92 -6.14 -15.89
N GLN A 130 4.06 -5.53 -15.64
CA GLN A 130 5.20 -5.42 -16.55
C GLN A 130 6.49 -5.55 -15.78
N ALA A 131 7.60 -5.83 -16.48
CA ALA A 131 8.92 -5.84 -15.87
C ALA A 131 9.35 -4.41 -15.50
N SER A 132 9.90 -4.25 -14.29
CA SER A 132 10.28 -2.94 -13.74
C SER A 132 11.63 -2.46 -14.27
N TYR A 133 11.70 -2.22 -15.59
CA TYR A 133 12.92 -1.80 -16.27
C TYR A 133 13.49 -0.48 -15.74
N GLY A 134 12.63 0.49 -15.45
CA GLY A 134 13.05 1.82 -15.04
C GLY A 134 13.50 1.93 -13.58
N ARG A 135 13.12 0.98 -12.73
CA ARG A 135 13.30 1.08 -11.27
C ARG A 135 14.13 -0.01 -10.65
N GLN A 136 14.07 -1.24 -11.21
CA GLN A 136 14.68 -2.43 -10.62
C GLN A 136 15.60 -3.16 -11.59
N SER A 137 16.11 -2.47 -12.60
CA SER A 137 17.09 -3.01 -13.51
C SER A 137 18.14 -1.97 -13.91
N TYR A 138 19.26 -2.45 -14.40
CA TYR A 138 20.27 -1.64 -15.04
C TYR A 138 20.75 -2.31 -16.32
N LYS A 139 21.21 -1.50 -17.26
CA LYS A 139 21.72 -1.97 -18.54
C LYS A 139 23.11 -2.54 -18.39
N VAL A 140 23.34 -3.71 -19.01
CA VAL A 140 24.65 -4.34 -19.15
C VAL A 140 25.00 -4.52 -20.63
N ASP A 141 26.24 -4.90 -20.94
CA ASP A 141 26.72 -5.15 -22.29
C ASP A 141 26.43 -3.99 -23.26
N ASN A 142 26.84 -2.79 -22.89
CA ASN A 142 26.60 -1.56 -23.66
C ASN A 142 25.12 -1.30 -23.97
N GLY A 143 24.22 -1.77 -23.12
CA GLY A 143 22.78 -1.54 -23.25
C GLY A 143 22.02 -2.66 -23.96
N ALA A 144 22.70 -3.73 -24.37
CA ALA A 144 22.08 -4.86 -25.06
C ALA A 144 21.17 -5.71 -24.15
N ARG A 145 21.47 -5.75 -22.85
CA ARG A 145 20.72 -6.56 -21.86
C ARG A 145 20.35 -5.74 -20.64
N TYR A 146 19.34 -6.21 -19.92
CA TYR A 146 18.99 -5.71 -18.58
C TYR A 146 19.31 -6.78 -17.53
N LYS A 147 19.80 -6.33 -16.38
CA LYS A 147 19.95 -7.13 -15.19
C LYS A 147 19.08 -6.55 -14.09
N PHE A 148 18.20 -7.40 -13.55
CA PHE A 148 17.31 -7.08 -12.45
C PHE A 148 17.93 -7.50 -11.12
N TRP A 149 17.46 -6.94 -10.03
CA TRP A 149 17.87 -7.33 -8.67
C TRP A 149 16.69 -7.32 -7.70
N GLY A 150 16.75 -8.22 -6.69
CA GLY A 150 15.78 -8.31 -5.61
C GLY A 150 14.37 -8.68 -6.07
N GLY A 151 13.42 -8.57 -5.15
CA GLY A 151 12.06 -9.06 -5.30
C GLY A 151 11.06 -8.11 -5.98
N LEU A 152 11.51 -6.98 -6.54
CA LEU A 152 10.65 -5.97 -7.16
C LEU A 152 10.73 -5.99 -8.70
N ALA A 153 10.93 -7.16 -9.29
CA ALA A 153 11.05 -7.32 -10.74
C ALA A 153 9.74 -7.02 -11.49
N ALA A 154 8.59 -7.14 -10.81
CA ALA A 154 7.28 -6.85 -11.38
C ALA A 154 6.71 -5.53 -10.84
N GLU A 155 6.15 -4.72 -11.73
CA GLU A 155 5.38 -3.52 -11.37
C GLU A 155 4.04 -3.49 -12.13
N THR A 156 3.03 -2.86 -11.54
CA THR A 156 1.74 -2.70 -12.21
C THR A 156 1.85 -1.71 -13.35
N TRP A 157 1.22 -2.03 -14.47
CA TRP A 157 1.16 -1.14 -15.61
C TRP A 157 0.34 0.11 -15.27
N GLY A 158 0.94 1.30 -15.42
CA GLY A 158 0.36 2.57 -14.97
C GLY A 158 0.57 2.87 -13.48
N GLY A 159 1.49 2.13 -12.82
CA GLY A 159 1.80 2.35 -11.41
C GLY A 159 0.60 2.14 -10.49
N GLY A 160 0.51 2.96 -9.44
CA GLY A 160 -0.58 2.87 -8.46
C GLY A 160 -1.94 3.24 -9.03
N GLU A 161 -2.02 4.19 -9.98
CA GLU A 161 -3.29 4.49 -10.66
C GLU A 161 -3.77 3.29 -11.46
N GLY A 162 -2.88 2.64 -12.21
CA GLY A 162 -3.21 1.43 -12.98
C GLY A 162 -3.64 0.28 -12.09
N LEU A 163 -2.99 0.10 -10.93
CA LEU A 163 -3.40 -0.88 -9.92
C LEU A 163 -4.85 -0.66 -9.49
N VAL A 164 -5.14 0.52 -8.92
CA VAL A 164 -6.45 0.86 -8.38
C VAL A 164 -7.55 0.80 -9.45
N GLN A 165 -7.28 1.33 -10.65
CA GLN A 165 -8.23 1.29 -11.76
C GLN A 165 -8.59 -0.14 -12.18
N ASN A 166 -7.61 -1.04 -12.26
CA ASN A 166 -7.84 -2.43 -12.65
C ASN A 166 -8.59 -3.19 -11.55
N GLU A 167 -8.25 -2.96 -10.28
CA GLU A 167 -8.96 -3.53 -9.14
C GLU A 167 -10.42 -3.08 -9.07
N HIS A 168 -10.68 -1.77 -9.21
CA HIS A 168 -12.04 -1.24 -9.21
C HIS A 168 -12.87 -1.79 -10.38
N LYS A 169 -12.28 -1.89 -11.59
CA LYS A 169 -12.94 -2.57 -12.72
C LYS A 169 -13.24 -4.04 -12.41
N ALA A 170 -12.36 -4.73 -11.69
CA ALA A 170 -12.62 -6.09 -11.24
C ALA A 170 -13.80 -6.15 -10.27
N CYS A 171 -13.84 -5.24 -9.28
CA CYS A 171 -14.96 -5.11 -8.36
C CYS A 171 -16.29 -4.84 -9.09
N GLU A 172 -16.30 -3.93 -10.06
CA GLU A 172 -17.48 -3.66 -10.90
C GLU A 172 -17.97 -4.89 -11.65
N ARG A 173 -17.07 -5.64 -12.31
CA ARG A 173 -17.43 -6.89 -13.03
C ARG A 173 -18.06 -7.93 -12.12
N GLU A 174 -17.64 -7.99 -10.87
CA GLU A 174 -18.18 -8.89 -9.84
C GLU A 174 -19.43 -8.32 -9.15
N GLY A 175 -19.92 -7.15 -9.57
CA GLY A 175 -21.11 -6.51 -9.01
C GLY A 175 -20.92 -5.88 -7.64
N ILE A 176 -19.68 -5.68 -7.20
CA ILE A 176 -19.35 -5.00 -5.95
C ILE A 176 -19.53 -3.48 -6.12
N LYS A 177 -20.39 -2.88 -5.31
CA LYS A 177 -20.65 -1.44 -5.34
C LYS A 177 -19.66 -0.69 -4.44
N ILE A 178 -19.07 0.38 -4.95
CA ILE A 178 -18.21 1.30 -4.20
C ILE A 178 -19.01 2.59 -3.95
N PHE A 179 -19.20 2.94 -2.68
CA PHE A 179 -19.87 4.17 -2.28
C PHE A 179 -18.81 5.22 -1.90
N TYR A 180 -18.56 6.14 -2.81
CA TYR A 180 -17.62 7.25 -2.60
C TYR A 180 -18.20 8.33 -1.69
N GLU A 181 -17.32 9.20 -1.13
CA GLU A 181 -17.68 10.26 -0.19
C GLU A 181 -18.50 9.71 1.00
N THR A 182 -18.11 8.51 1.45
CA THR A 182 -18.81 7.73 2.49
C THR A 182 -17.85 7.26 3.58
N PRO A 183 -17.16 8.18 4.29
CA PRO A 183 -16.30 7.80 5.39
C PRO A 183 -17.10 7.06 6.49
N ALA A 184 -16.67 5.86 6.86
CA ALA A 184 -17.12 5.19 8.06
C ALA A 184 -16.54 5.93 9.27
N VAL A 185 -17.33 6.15 10.32
CA VAL A 185 -16.93 6.96 11.48
C VAL A 185 -16.93 6.17 12.79
N SER A 186 -17.67 5.08 12.88
CA SER A 186 -17.62 4.15 14.01
C SER A 186 -18.19 2.79 13.62
N LEU A 187 -17.81 1.76 14.37
CA LEU A 187 -18.43 0.46 14.30
C LEU A 187 -19.76 0.46 15.08
N ILE A 188 -20.70 -0.35 14.65
CA ILE A 188 -21.94 -0.66 15.39
C ILE A 188 -21.71 -1.98 16.07
N THR A 189 -21.88 -2.03 17.40
CA THR A 189 -21.73 -3.26 18.19
C THR A 189 -22.99 -3.56 19.00
N ASP A 190 -23.16 -4.82 19.39
CA ASP A 190 -24.11 -5.23 20.42
C ASP A 190 -23.50 -5.10 21.84
N SER A 191 -24.23 -5.57 22.85
CA SER A 191 -23.80 -5.59 24.25
C SER A 191 -22.57 -6.46 24.52
N ASP A 192 -22.30 -7.42 23.65
CA ASP A 192 -21.18 -8.37 23.76
C ASP A 192 -19.99 -7.96 22.88
N ASN A 193 -20.02 -6.73 22.35
CA ASN A 193 -19.03 -6.17 21.41
C ASN A 193 -18.93 -6.90 20.05
N ASN A 194 -19.95 -7.68 19.66
CA ASN A 194 -19.99 -8.21 18.31
C ASN A 194 -20.28 -7.09 17.32
N VAL A 195 -19.50 -7.02 16.24
CA VAL A 195 -19.66 -6.02 15.19
C VAL A 195 -20.88 -6.35 14.33
N LEU A 196 -21.82 -5.41 14.23
CA LEU A 196 -23.07 -5.52 13.48
C LEU A 196 -23.12 -4.64 12.23
N GLY A 197 -22.10 -3.82 11.98
CA GLY A 197 -22.06 -2.88 10.86
C GLY A 197 -21.26 -1.63 11.17
N VAL A 198 -21.52 -0.58 10.42
CA VAL A 198 -20.82 0.72 10.54
C VAL A 198 -21.79 1.88 10.57
N LYS A 199 -21.43 2.93 11.30
CA LYS A 199 -21.96 4.29 11.10
C LYS A 199 -21.06 5.01 10.11
N ALA A 200 -21.66 5.63 9.10
CA ALA A 200 -20.93 6.33 8.06
C ALA A 200 -21.60 7.70 7.79
N ARG A 201 -20.94 8.52 7.00
CA ARG A 201 -21.46 9.81 6.57
C ARG A 201 -21.45 9.89 5.04
N HIS A 202 -22.55 9.51 4.40
CA HIS A 202 -22.66 9.59 2.95
C HIS A 202 -22.97 11.02 2.49
N LYS A 203 -22.02 11.64 1.76
CA LYS A 203 -22.16 13.05 1.27
C LYS A 203 -22.68 14.00 2.34
N GLY A 204 -22.11 13.90 3.55
CA GLY A 204 -22.45 14.72 4.70
C GLY A 204 -23.65 14.25 5.54
N LYS A 205 -24.42 13.24 5.11
CA LYS A 205 -25.57 12.69 5.85
C LYS A 205 -25.18 11.44 6.62
N ASN A 206 -25.55 11.38 7.90
CA ASN A 206 -25.32 10.22 8.73
C ASN A 206 -26.18 9.02 8.26
N VAL A 207 -25.57 7.85 8.19
CA VAL A 207 -26.19 6.59 7.81
C VAL A 207 -25.69 5.47 8.72
N GLU A 208 -26.53 4.48 8.99
CA GLU A 208 -26.16 3.22 9.61
C GLU A 208 -26.33 2.11 8.58
N ILE A 209 -25.28 1.31 8.40
CA ILE A 209 -25.28 0.21 7.45
C ILE A 209 -24.92 -1.06 8.22
N ARG A 210 -25.82 -2.04 8.20
CA ARG A 210 -25.64 -3.30 8.90
C ARG A 210 -25.10 -4.38 7.96
N ALA A 211 -24.26 -5.27 8.51
CA ALA A 211 -23.72 -6.42 7.82
C ALA A 211 -23.35 -7.52 8.81
N LYS A 212 -23.08 -8.72 8.32
CA LYS A 212 -22.63 -9.85 9.15
C LYS A 212 -21.16 -9.68 9.57
N SER A 213 -20.36 -8.99 8.73
CA SER A 213 -18.95 -8.73 9.00
C SER A 213 -18.50 -7.40 8.40
N VAL A 214 -17.46 -6.81 9.03
CA VAL A 214 -16.83 -5.58 8.56
C VAL A 214 -15.33 -5.84 8.39
N VAL A 215 -14.77 -5.47 7.23
CA VAL A 215 -13.33 -5.47 6.96
C VAL A 215 -12.85 -4.03 7.00
N LEU A 216 -11.96 -3.71 7.93
CA LEU A 216 -11.30 -2.40 8.01
C LEU A 216 -10.06 -2.41 7.11
N ALA A 217 -10.15 -1.76 5.95
CA ALA A 217 -9.08 -1.64 4.95
C ALA A 217 -8.78 -0.17 4.64
N CYS A 218 -8.78 0.66 5.69
CA CYS A 218 -8.76 2.13 5.63
C CYS A 218 -7.34 2.72 5.51
N GLY A 219 -6.31 1.89 5.34
CA GLY A 219 -4.90 2.33 5.39
C GLY A 219 -4.47 2.73 6.80
N GLY A 220 -3.42 3.53 6.87
CA GLY A 220 -2.79 3.97 8.12
C GLY A 220 -3.23 5.35 8.59
N PHE A 221 -2.31 6.04 9.29
CA PHE A 221 -2.54 7.36 9.86
C PHE A 221 -1.59 8.44 9.33
N GLU A 222 -1.01 8.22 8.16
CA GLU A 222 0.02 9.07 7.56
C GLU A 222 -0.45 10.54 7.42
N SER A 223 -1.74 10.75 7.19
CA SER A 223 -2.33 12.09 7.02
C SER A 223 -2.85 12.72 8.31
N SER A 224 -2.75 12.03 9.45
CA SER A 224 -3.10 12.56 10.75
C SER A 224 -1.88 13.16 11.45
N ALA A 225 -1.71 14.47 11.40
CA ALA A 225 -0.62 15.15 12.11
C ALA A 225 -0.60 14.81 13.61
N ALA A 226 -1.78 14.73 14.24
CA ALA A 226 -1.91 14.36 15.66
C ALA A 226 -1.42 12.95 15.95
N MET A 227 -1.81 11.94 15.15
CA MET A 227 -1.34 10.57 15.35
C MET A 227 0.14 10.42 15.01
N ARG A 228 0.64 11.13 13.99
CA ARG A 228 2.08 11.17 13.71
C ARG A 228 2.87 11.72 14.90
N ALA A 229 2.46 12.85 15.47
CA ALA A 229 3.11 13.40 16.66
C ALA A 229 3.03 12.44 17.86
N GLN A 230 1.88 11.79 18.04
CA GLN A 230 1.64 10.87 19.16
C GLN A 230 2.50 9.60 19.06
N TYR A 231 2.56 8.96 17.90
CA TYR A 231 3.18 7.63 17.75
C TYR A 231 4.60 7.68 17.18
N LEU A 232 4.89 8.60 16.27
CA LEU A 232 6.22 8.72 15.67
C LEU A 232 7.12 9.70 16.45
N GLY A 233 6.51 10.62 17.18
CA GLY A 233 7.22 11.57 18.04
C GLY A 233 7.18 13.02 17.54
N PRO A 234 7.78 13.96 18.29
CA PRO A 234 7.79 15.39 17.98
C PRO A 234 8.40 15.69 16.60
N GLY A 235 7.82 16.65 15.89
CA GLY A 235 8.27 17.07 14.55
C GLY A 235 7.67 16.28 13.38
N TRP A 236 7.12 15.09 13.61
CA TRP A 236 6.46 14.31 12.56
C TRP A 236 5.11 14.89 12.09
N ASP A 237 4.51 15.76 12.90
CA ASP A 237 3.35 16.57 12.52
C ASP A 237 3.66 17.51 11.33
N LEU A 238 4.91 17.92 11.16
CA LEU A 238 5.38 18.82 10.11
C LEU A 238 5.72 18.09 8.79
N ALA A 239 5.76 16.76 8.78
CA ALA A 239 6.08 15.99 7.59
C ALA A 239 4.98 16.12 6.52
N HIS A 240 5.40 16.27 5.26
CA HIS A 240 4.49 16.13 4.12
C HIS A 240 4.14 14.66 3.89
N VAL A 241 2.98 14.41 3.31
CA VAL A 241 2.50 13.06 3.00
C VAL A 241 2.62 12.81 1.51
N ARG A 242 3.43 11.84 1.12
CA ARG A 242 3.53 11.42 -0.29
C ARG A 242 2.30 10.60 -0.76
N GLY A 243 1.21 10.69 -0.13
CA GLY A 243 0.03 9.87 -0.37
C GLY A 243 -1.25 10.65 -0.19
N THR A 244 -2.35 9.91 -0.09
CA THR A 244 -3.67 10.48 0.08
C THR A 244 -3.82 11.26 1.38
N ARG A 245 -4.62 12.32 1.33
CA ARG A 245 -5.05 13.06 2.54
C ARG A 245 -6.06 12.30 3.40
N TYR A 246 -6.60 11.17 2.92
CA TYR A 246 -7.68 10.44 3.57
C TYR A 246 -7.21 9.33 4.53
N ASN A 247 -5.93 8.98 4.58
CA ASN A 247 -5.38 8.03 5.55
C ASN A 247 -5.17 8.70 6.92
N THR A 248 -6.27 8.95 7.62
CA THR A 248 -6.32 9.72 8.87
C THR A 248 -6.26 8.87 10.14
N GLY A 249 -6.10 7.53 10.02
CA GLY A 249 -6.11 6.61 11.14
C GLY A 249 -7.49 6.28 11.70
N LEU A 250 -8.56 6.71 11.02
CA LEU A 250 -9.92 6.52 11.54
C LEU A 250 -10.31 5.04 11.65
N GLY A 251 -9.87 4.18 10.71
CA GLY A 251 -10.10 2.74 10.79
C GLY A 251 -9.44 2.10 12.01
N ILE A 252 -8.20 2.50 12.30
CA ILE A 252 -7.49 2.07 13.51
C ILE A 252 -8.24 2.52 14.75
N LYS A 253 -8.64 3.80 14.80
CA LYS A 253 -9.41 4.36 15.91
C LYS A 253 -10.72 3.60 16.13
N MET A 254 -11.47 3.29 15.08
CA MET A 254 -12.72 2.53 15.20
C MET A 254 -12.53 1.16 15.85
N ALA A 255 -11.43 0.47 15.55
CA ALA A 255 -11.10 -0.81 16.17
C ALA A 255 -10.73 -0.64 17.66
N LEU A 256 -9.89 0.35 17.97
CA LEU A 256 -9.49 0.65 19.35
C LEU A 256 -10.68 1.08 20.22
N ASP A 257 -11.62 1.85 19.68
CA ASP A 257 -12.81 2.34 20.38
C ASP A 257 -13.73 1.19 20.88
N ILE A 258 -13.69 0.03 20.24
CA ILE A 258 -14.43 -1.17 20.66
C ILE A 258 -13.56 -2.17 21.45
N GLY A 259 -12.34 -1.79 21.83
CA GLY A 259 -11.45 -2.59 22.68
C GLY A 259 -10.51 -3.52 21.95
N ALA A 260 -10.28 -3.36 20.63
CA ALA A 260 -9.26 -4.11 19.92
C ALA A 260 -7.86 -3.79 20.48
N MET A 261 -7.02 -4.80 20.62
CA MET A 261 -5.66 -4.64 21.11
C MET A 261 -4.79 -3.97 20.05
N PRO A 262 -4.10 -2.85 20.38
CA PRO A 262 -3.08 -2.28 19.49
C PRO A 262 -1.88 -3.24 19.45
N TYR A 263 -1.45 -3.60 18.24
CA TYR A 263 -0.36 -4.53 18.01
C TYR A 263 0.57 -4.03 16.92
N GLY A 264 1.85 -4.43 16.98
CA GLY A 264 2.88 -4.07 16.02
C GLY A 264 3.70 -2.84 16.42
N HIS A 265 4.54 -2.36 15.50
CA HIS A 265 5.51 -1.29 15.74
C HIS A 265 4.94 0.07 15.36
N TRP A 266 4.28 0.73 16.29
CA TRP A 266 3.58 2.01 16.08
C TRP A 266 4.50 3.21 15.84
N SER A 267 5.77 3.13 16.22
CA SER A 267 6.72 4.23 16.06
C SER A 267 7.59 4.11 14.80
N GLY A 268 7.39 3.07 13.98
CA GLY A 268 8.07 2.89 12.71
C GLY A 268 7.23 3.43 11.54
N CYS A 269 7.89 3.97 10.53
CA CYS A 269 7.25 4.40 9.29
C CYS A 269 8.21 4.32 8.12
N HIS A 270 7.67 4.21 6.90
CA HIS A 270 8.43 4.48 5.70
C HIS A 270 8.52 5.99 5.47
N ALA A 271 9.75 6.51 5.42
CA ALA A 271 10.00 7.91 5.14
C ALA A 271 10.89 8.06 3.90
N VAL A 272 10.80 9.18 3.21
CA VAL A 272 11.69 9.53 2.11
C VAL A 272 12.10 10.99 2.23
N GLY A 273 13.33 11.33 1.84
CA GLY A 273 13.77 12.71 1.70
C GLY A 273 12.96 13.40 0.61
N TRP A 274 12.26 14.46 0.97
CA TRP A 274 11.34 15.18 0.10
C TRP A 274 11.66 16.67 0.11
N ASP A 275 11.48 17.35 -1.03
CA ASP A 275 11.70 18.79 -1.07
C ASP A 275 10.66 19.52 -0.23
N ARG A 276 11.10 20.53 0.52
CA ARG A 276 10.24 21.35 1.38
C ARG A 276 9.11 22.06 0.62
N ASN A 277 9.31 22.34 -0.66
CA ASN A 277 8.33 23.03 -1.51
C ASN A 277 7.37 22.07 -2.21
N SER A 278 7.41 20.77 -1.89
CA SER A 278 6.44 19.81 -2.40
C SER A 278 5.03 20.12 -1.91
N PRO A 279 3.98 19.67 -2.61
CA PRO A 279 2.62 19.68 -2.08
C PRO A 279 2.52 18.97 -0.72
N PRO A 280 1.65 19.42 0.21
CA PRO A 280 1.51 18.81 1.53
C PRO A 280 0.96 17.37 1.49
N PHE A 281 0.28 17.00 0.42
CA PHE A 281 -0.23 15.66 0.13
C PHE A 281 0.18 15.25 -1.28
N GLY A 282 0.06 13.95 -1.57
CA GLY A 282 0.34 13.41 -2.89
C GLY A 282 -0.45 14.12 -3.98
N ASP A 283 0.25 14.42 -5.07
CA ASP A 283 -0.28 15.00 -6.29
C ASP A 283 0.23 14.19 -7.48
N LEU A 284 -0.67 13.53 -8.19
CA LEU A 284 -0.31 12.65 -9.30
C LEU A 284 0.28 13.41 -10.49
N ALA A 285 -0.07 14.67 -10.67
CA ALA A 285 0.50 15.51 -11.73
C ALA A 285 1.99 15.81 -11.48
N VAL A 286 2.39 15.85 -10.21
CA VAL A 286 3.77 16.07 -9.77
C VAL A 286 4.51 14.73 -9.63
N GLY A 287 3.81 13.71 -9.14
CA GLY A 287 4.38 12.39 -8.90
C GLY A 287 5.57 12.44 -7.93
N ASP A 288 6.65 11.75 -8.28
CA ASP A 288 7.85 11.60 -7.47
C ASP A 288 8.93 12.67 -7.73
N GLN A 289 8.62 13.77 -8.42
CA GLN A 289 9.61 14.77 -8.84
C GLN A 289 10.34 15.48 -7.68
N PHE A 290 9.72 15.53 -6.50
CA PHE A 290 10.31 16.14 -5.31
C PHE A 290 11.14 15.19 -4.45
N GLN A 291 11.27 13.91 -4.82
CA GLN A 291 12.08 12.94 -4.09
C GLN A 291 13.58 13.24 -4.21
N LYS A 292 14.30 13.11 -3.11
CA LYS A 292 15.75 13.28 -3.04
C LYS A 292 16.49 11.93 -3.07
N HIS A 293 16.20 11.09 -4.04
CA HIS A 293 16.82 9.76 -4.19
C HIS A 293 18.31 9.78 -4.54
N SER A 294 18.85 10.92 -4.92
CA SER A 294 20.28 11.09 -5.21
C SER A 294 21.14 11.35 -3.99
N TYR A 295 20.60 11.33 -2.78
CA TYR A 295 21.35 11.59 -1.55
C TYR A 295 22.62 10.71 -1.37
N PRO A 296 22.70 9.44 -1.84
CA PRO A 296 23.93 8.66 -1.72
C PRO A 296 25.13 9.23 -2.50
N TRP A 297 24.89 10.17 -3.41
CA TRP A 297 25.92 10.88 -4.17
C TRP A 297 26.38 12.19 -3.50
N GLY A 298 25.89 12.47 -2.30
CA GLY A 298 26.19 13.68 -1.54
C GLY A 298 26.35 13.40 -0.06
N ILE A 299 26.12 14.41 0.74
CA ILE A 299 26.05 14.32 2.20
C ILE A 299 24.74 14.91 2.71
N MET A 300 24.19 14.31 3.77
CA MET A 300 23.00 14.81 4.46
C MET A 300 23.44 15.51 5.75
N ILE A 301 23.01 16.75 5.91
CA ILE A 301 23.27 17.55 7.12
C ILE A 301 21.95 17.94 7.77
N ASN A 302 21.94 17.97 9.12
CA ASN A 302 20.79 18.42 9.89
C ASN A 302 20.77 19.97 10.04
N ALA A 303 19.79 20.49 10.77
CA ALA A 303 19.65 21.93 11.04
C ALA A 303 20.84 22.55 11.79
N ASP A 304 21.61 21.74 12.54
CA ASP A 304 22.83 22.18 13.25
C ASP A 304 24.06 22.17 12.33
N GLY A 305 23.91 21.86 11.04
CA GLY A 305 25.03 21.76 10.10
C GLY A 305 25.88 20.48 10.26
N LYS A 306 25.36 19.46 10.96
CA LYS A 306 26.08 18.21 11.22
C LYS A 306 25.60 17.09 10.32
N ARG A 307 26.52 16.30 9.76
CA ARG A 307 26.20 15.02 9.15
C ARG A 307 25.67 14.07 10.22
N PHE A 308 24.56 13.39 9.98
CA PHE A 308 23.86 12.57 10.97
C PHE A 308 23.56 11.13 10.48
N VAL A 309 23.92 10.80 9.26
CA VAL A 309 23.60 9.52 8.63
C VAL A 309 24.76 9.04 7.77
N ASP A 310 24.88 7.73 7.62
CA ASP A 310 25.69 7.12 6.56
C ASP A 310 24.79 6.93 5.33
N GLU A 311 25.00 7.73 4.30
CA GLU A 311 24.18 7.74 3.09
C GLU A 311 24.33 6.48 2.26
N GLY A 312 25.40 5.70 2.51
CA GLY A 312 25.70 4.44 1.81
C GLY A 312 25.45 3.17 2.62
N ALA A 313 24.90 3.28 3.84
CA ALA A 313 24.83 2.16 4.78
C ALA A 313 23.97 0.98 4.30
N ASP A 314 22.96 1.24 3.48
CA ASP A 314 22.05 0.23 2.95
C ASP A 314 21.34 0.80 1.71
N PHE A 315 20.35 0.07 1.16
CA PHE A 315 19.56 0.69 0.12
C PHE A 315 18.73 1.85 0.68
N ARG A 316 18.48 2.84 -0.15
CA ARG A 316 18.00 4.18 0.24
C ARG A 316 16.76 4.23 1.13
N ASN A 317 15.78 3.36 0.89
CA ASN A 317 14.53 3.38 1.67
C ASN A 317 14.76 2.94 3.12
N TYR A 318 15.70 2.03 3.34
CA TYR A 318 16.10 1.62 4.68
C TYR A 318 16.78 2.76 5.44
N THR A 319 17.66 3.50 4.79
CA THR A 319 18.33 4.66 5.39
C THR A 319 17.32 5.68 5.88
N TYR A 320 16.29 6.00 5.09
CA TYR A 320 15.24 6.92 5.51
C TYR A 320 14.39 6.37 6.66
N ALA A 321 14.00 5.11 6.62
CA ALA A 321 13.23 4.48 7.70
C ALA A 321 14.00 4.51 9.03
N LYS A 322 15.32 4.22 8.98
CA LYS A 322 16.17 4.15 10.15
C LYS A 322 16.45 5.52 10.76
N TYR A 323 16.70 6.53 9.93
CA TYR A 323 17.21 7.83 10.38
C TYR A 323 16.21 8.98 10.21
N GLY A 324 15.03 8.73 9.67
CA GLY A 324 14.02 9.76 9.39
C GLY A 324 13.67 10.64 10.58
N ARG A 325 13.76 10.11 11.80
CA ARG A 325 13.52 10.87 13.04
C ARG A 325 14.54 11.97 13.32
N VAL A 326 15.70 11.90 12.71
CA VAL A 326 16.78 12.86 12.92
C VAL A 326 16.71 14.02 11.93
N ILE A 327 16.03 13.82 10.82
CA ILE A 327 15.82 14.82 9.77
C ILE A 327 14.83 15.88 10.22
#